data_88ad4cb8e2582dbb23201b6a53e8010e
#
_entry.id   88ad4cb8e2582dbb23201b6a53e8010e
#
_cell.length_a   1.000
_cell.length_b   1.000
_cell.length_c   1.000
_cell.angle_alpha   90.00
_cell.angle_beta   90.00
_cell.angle_gamma   90.00
#
_symmetry.space_group_name_H-M   'P 1'
#
loop_
_entity.id
_entity.type
_entity.pdbx_description
1 polymer ?
#
loop_
_entity_poly.entity_id
_entity_poly.type
_entity_poly.pdbx_seq_one_letter_code
_entity_poly.pdbx_strand_id
1 'polypeptide(L)'
;CREEEVARPGDFVTVPVGDESLIIVRDRDGVVRAHFNVCRHRGTRICAEEKGQFESGRITCPYHAWQYDLSGRLEAAPLMKEVPNFDRANFPLHAAHVAIWGGFVFVNLAEDPVSFESQMGPLLGKFKDWRLGELRIAHKIEYQLQCNWKIILQNYQECYHCPGVHPLL
;
A
#
# COMPACT_ATOMS: atom_id res chain seq x y z
N CYS A 1 -0.50 4.57 -3.96
CA CYS A 1 -0.82 4.09 -5.33
C CYS A 1 -2.22 4.54 -5.73
N ARG A 2 -2.57 4.30 -6.99
CA ARG A 2 -3.94 4.47 -7.49
C ARG A 2 -4.72 3.15 -7.31
N GLU A 3 -6.02 3.27 -7.03
CA GLU A 3 -6.90 2.10 -6.88
C GLU A 3 -6.96 1.23 -8.16
N GLU A 4 -6.82 1.86 -9.33
CA GLU A 4 -6.81 1.17 -10.63
C GLU A 4 -5.60 0.27 -10.86
N GLU A 5 -4.52 0.46 -10.09
CA GLU A 5 -3.32 -0.40 -10.15
C GLU A 5 -3.56 -1.76 -9.51
N VAL A 6 -4.62 -1.87 -8.70
CA VAL A 6 -5.08 -3.12 -8.08
C VAL A 6 -6.55 -3.35 -8.42
N ALA A 7 -6.89 -3.37 -9.71
CA ALA A 7 -8.28 -3.37 -10.18
C ALA A 7 -9.00 -4.71 -9.97
N ARG A 8 -8.32 -5.83 -10.11
CA ARG A 8 -8.88 -7.19 -10.05
C ARG A 8 -8.41 -7.93 -8.80
N PRO A 9 -9.20 -8.88 -8.30
CA PRO A 9 -8.76 -9.76 -7.22
C PRO A 9 -7.40 -10.40 -7.53
N GLY A 10 -6.48 -10.29 -6.57
CA GLY A 10 -5.09 -10.75 -6.69
C GLY A 10 -4.12 -9.74 -7.28
N ASP A 11 -4.57 -8.68 -7.97
CA ASP A 11 -3.66 -7.61 -8.41
C ASP A 11 -3.03 -6.96 -7.18
N PHE A 12 -1.72 -6.74 -7.23
CA PHE A 12 -0.98 -6.11 -6.14
C PHE A 12 0.07 -5.11 -6.63
N VAL A 13 0.40 -4.18 -5.75
CA VAL A 13 1.57 -3.32 -5.85
C VAL A 13 2.33 -3.35 -4.52
N THR A 14 3.66 -3.29 -4.56
CA THR A 14 4.47 -3.06 -3.36
C THR A 14 4.84 -1.59 -3.27
N VAL A 15 4.68 -1.02 -2.10
CA VAL A 15 5.01 0.39 -1.86
C VAL A 15 5.93 0.53 -0.64
N PRO A 16 7.00 1.32 -0.74
CA PRO A 16 7.79 1.70 0.43
C PRO A 16 7.04 2.79 1.20
N VAL A 17 7.03 2.68 2.53
CA VAL A 17 6.48 3.67 3.45
C VAL A 17 7.45 3.86 4.61
N GLY A 18 8.30 4.88 4.58
CA GLY A 18 9.44 5.01 5.47
C GLY A 18 10.42 3.85 5.28
N ASP A 19 10.74 3.14 6.37
CA ASP A 19 11.62 1.98 6.35
C ASP A 19 10.88 0.66 6.07
N GLU A 20 9.54 0.72 5.94
CA GLU A 20 8.70 -0.44 5.72
C GLU A 20 8.38 -0.67 4.25
N SER A 21 8.01 -1.89 3.90
CA SER A 21 7.46 -2.28 2.61
C SER A 21 6.06 -2.85 2.80
N LEU A 22 5.10 -2.37 2.04
CA LEU A 22 3.72 -2.87 2.07
C LEU A 22 3.36 -3.57 0.76
N ILE A 23 2.52 -4.60 0.86
CA ILE A 23 1.78 -5.19 -0.26
C ILE A 23 0.38 -4.62 -0.23
N ILE A 24 0.03 -3.81 -1.23
CA ILE A 24 -1.34 -3.36 -1.45
C ILE A 24 -1.97 -4.35 -2.43
N VAL A 25 -3.07 -4.98 -2.05
CA VAL A 25 -3.68 -6.05 -2.84
C VAL A 25 -5.21 -5.91 -2.82
N ARG A 26 -5.86 -6.24 -3.93
CA ARG A 26 -7.32 -6.41 -3.93
C ARG A 26 -7.66 -7.85 -3.54
N ASP A 27 -8.44 -8.01 -2.50
CA ASP A 27 -8.88 -9.32 -2.07
C ASP A 27 -10.03 -9.89 -2.96
N ARG A 28 -10.48 -11.11 -2.64
CA ARG A 28 -11.54 -11.78 -3.41
C ARG A 28 -12.90 -11.13 -3.26
N ASP A 29 -13.11 -10.38 -2.17
CA ASP A 29 -14.35 -9.66 -1.90
C ASP A 29 -14.35 -8.26 -2.53
N GLY A 30 -13.29 -7.92 -3.28
CA GLY A 30 -13.11 -6.64 -3.94
C GLY A 30 -12.60 -5.53 -3.01
N VAL A 31 -12.20 -5.87 -1.78
CA VAL A 31 -11.65 -4.92 -0.81
C VAL A 31 -10.16 -4.74 -1.04
N VAL A 32 -9.68 -3.50 -1.05
CA VAL A 32 -8.23 -3.21 -1.07
C VAL A 32 -7.68 -3.38 0.33
N ARG A 33 -6.66 -4.21 0.46
CA ARG A 33 -5.94 -4.51 1.69
C ARG A 33 -4.50 -4.02 1.61
N ALA A 34 -3.92 -3.71 2.75
CA ALA A 34 -2.49 -3.45 2.88
C ALA A 34 -1.91 -4.38 3.94
N HIS A 35 -0.85 -5.09 3.58
CA HIS A 35 -0.12 -5.98 4.47
C HIS A 35 1.34 -5.58 4.51
N PHE A 36 1.98 -5.67 5.68
CA PHE A 36 3.43 -5.59 5.75
C PHE A 36 4.03 -6.72 4.91
N ASN A 37 5.00 -6.38 4.08
CA ASN A 37 5.66 -7.30 3.15
C ASN A 37 6.66 -8.22 3.89
N VAL A 38 6.24 -8.79 4.99
CA VAL A 38 7.07 -9.57 5.93
C VAL A 38 6.34 -10.83 6.34
N CYS A 39 6.95 -11.99 6.12
CA CYS A 39 6.40 -13.28 6.51
C CYS A 39 6.43 -13.46 8.04
N ARG A 40 5.32 -13.91 8.61
CA ARG A 40 5.14 -14.16 10.05
C ARG A 40 6.00 -15.30 10.60
N HIS A 41 6.61 -16.11 9.73
CA HIS A 41 7.46 -17.22 10.14
C HIS A 41 8.84 -16.75 10.60
N ARG A 42 9.64 -16.13 9.69
CA ARG A 42 11.02 -15.70 9.97
C ARG A 42 11.39 -14.37 9.34
N GLY A 43 10.41 -13.48 9.15
CA GLY A 43 10.68 -12.11 8.71
C GLY A 43 11.12 -11.94 7.26
N THR A 44 11.00 -12.98 6.44
CA THR A 44 11.37 -12.90 5.02
C THR A 44 10.47 -11.94 4.28
N ARG A 45 11.03 -11.08 3.45
CA ARG A 45 10.28 -10.28 2.49
C ARG A 45 9.53 -11.22 1.53
N ILE A 46 8.22 -11.02 1.37
CA ILE A 46 7.36 -11.94 0.61
C ILE A 46 7.40 -11.62 -0.88
N CYS A 47 7.17 -10.35 -1.25
CA CYS A 47 7.18 -9.87 -2.64
C CYS A 47 8.41 -9.01 -2.88
N ALA A 48 9.19 -9.36 -3.92
CA ALA A 48 10.31 -8.56 -4.42
C ALA A 48 9.85 -7.62 -5.55
N GLU A 49 8.83 -8.03 -6.30
CA GLU A 49 8.29 -7.33 -7.45
C GLU A 49 7.53 -6.06 -7.02
N GLU A 50 7.61 -5.01 -7.84
CA GLU A 50 6.90 -3.76 -7.59
C GLU A 50 5.38 -3.90 -7.78
N LYS A 51 4.96 -4.77 -8.71
CA LYS A 51 3.56 -5.06 -9.01
C LYS A 51 3.40 -6.42 -9.69
N GLY A 52 2.21 -6.98 -9.61
CA GLY A 52 1.89 -8.24 -10.25
C GLY A 52 0.49 -8.72 -9.89
N GLN A 53 0.28 -10.02 -10.04
CA GLN A 53 -0.97 -10.66 -9.67
C GLN A 53 -0.71 -11.99 -8.96
N PHE A 54 -1.37 -12.20 -7.84
CA PHE A 54 -1.42 -13.50 -7.16
C PHE A 54 -2.46 -14.39 -7.86
N GLU A 55 -2.10 -14.99 -9.00
CA GLU A 55 -3.02 -15.78 -9.85
C GLU A 55 -3.70 -16.92 -9.08
N SER A 56 -3.00 -17.53 -8.12
CA SER A 56 -3.57 -18.56 -7.24
C SER A 56 -4.56 -18.00 -6.21
N GLY A 57 -4.65 -16.67 -6.08
CA GLY A 57 -5.37 -15.99 -5.00
C GLY A 57 -4.74 -16.21 -3.63
N ARG A 58 -3.43 -16.47 -3.58
CA ARG A 58 -2.64 -16.67 -2.35
C ARG A 58 -1.33 -15.92 -2.42
N ILE A 59 -0.96 -15.34 -1.28
CA ILE A 59 0.33 -14.72 -1.04
C ILE A 59 1.26 -15.80 -0.49
N THR A 60 2.26 -16.22 -1.25
CA THR A 60 3.16 -17.31 -0.87
C THR A 60 4.55 -16.80 -0.51
N CYS A 61 5.01 -17.12 0.70
CA CYS A 61 6.37 -16.79 1.13
C CYS A 61 7.39 -17.64 0.35
N PRO A 62 8.39 -17.03 -0.30
CA PRO A 62 9.35 -17.76 -1.11
C PRO A 62 10.33 -18.61 -0.29
N TYR A 63 10.41 -18.40 1.03
CA TYR A 63 11.39 -19.09 1.87
C TYR A 63 10.92 -20.49 2.31
N HIS A 64 9.75 -20.61 2.96
CA HIS A 64 9.24 -21.90 3.46
C HIS A 64 7.81 -22.18 3.02
N ALA A 65 7.36 -21.53 1.94
CA ALA A 65 6.05 -21.74 1.34
C ALA A 65 4.86 -21.56 2.31
N TRP A 66 4.99 -20.72 3.33
CA TRP A 66 3.82 -20.29 4.09
C TRP A 66 2.89 -19.52 3.15
N GLN A 67 1.62 -19.88 3.16
CA GLN A 67 0.62 -19.30 2.26
C GLN A 67 -0.45 -18.57 3.06
N TYR A 68 -0.71 -17.35 2.63
CA TYR A 68 -1.75 -16.50 3.17
C TYR A 68 -2.81 -16.27 2.09
N ASP A 69 -4.07 -16.14 2.50
CA ASP A 69 -5.08 -15.61 1.58
C ASP A 69 -4.86 -14.11 1.33
N LEU A 70 -5.62 -13.53 0.39
CA LEU A 70 -5.47 -12.10 0.05
C LEU A 70 -5.92 -11.17 1.20
N SER A 71 -6.67 -11.69 2.18
CA SER A 71 -7.02 -10.94 3.39
C SER A 71 -5.93 -10.99 4.46
N GLY A 72 -4.83 -11.74 4.21
CA GLY A 72 -3.69 -11.89 5.10
C GLY A 72 -3.77 -13.06 6.09
N ARG A 73 -4.82 -13.88 6.08
CA ARG A 73 -4.94 -15.04 6.97
C ARG A 73 -4.02 -16.16 6.53
N LEU A 74 -3.36 -16.82 7.48
CA LEU A 74 -2.49 -17.97 7.19
C LEU A 74 -3.33 -19.20 6.85
N GLU A 75 -3.29 -19.64 5.58
CA GLU A 75 -4.01 -20.83 5.10
C GLU A 75 -3.18 -22.11 5.19
N ALA A 76 -1.89 -22.01 4.86
CA ALA A 76 -1.00 -23.17 4.87
C ALA A 76 0.37 -22.83 5.48
N ALA A 77 0.85 -23.74 6.32
CA ALA A 77 2.16 -23.68 6.96
C ALA A 77 2.78 -25.08 6.91
N PRO A 78 3.58 -25.40 5.88
CA PRO A 78 4.21 -26.71 5.74
C PRO A 78 5.01 -27.10 6.99
N LEU A 79 4.96 -28.38 7.35
CA LEU A 79 5.67 -28.99 8.50
C LEU A 79 5.25 -28.48 9.89
N MET A 80 4.27 -27.58 9.97
CA MET A 80 3.82 -27.03 11.27
C MET A 80 2.71 -27.87 11.94
N LYS A 81 2.17 -28.88 11.26
CA LYS A 81 1.08 -29.73 11.82
C LYS A 81 1.51 -30.52 13.07
N GLU A 82 2.80 -30.84 13.17
CA GLU A 82 3.36 -31.63 14.28
C GLU A 82 3.86 -30.75 15.44
N VAL A 83 3.77 -29.41 15.30
CA VAL A 83 4.20 -28.49 16.34
C VAL A 83 3.09 -28.33 17.36
N PRO A 84 3.33 -28.67 18.63
CA PRO A 84 2.32 -28.54 19.68
C PRO A 84 1.82 -27.09 19.79
N ASN A 85 0.50 -26.95 19.95
CA ASN A 85 -0.17 -25.63 20.13
C ASN A 85 0.01 -24.63 18.98
N PHE A 86 0.41 -25.10 17.79
CA PHE A 86 0.45 -24.24 16.62
C PHE A 86 -0.96 -23.99 16.07
N ASP A 87 -1.42 -22.76 16.22
CA ASP A 87 -2.69 -22.30 15.63
C ASP A 87 -2.41 -21.24 14.55
N ARG A 88 -2.78 -21.55 13.31
CA ARG A 88 -2.62 -20.65 12.16
C ARG A 88 -3.32 -19.29 12.34
N ALA A 89 -4.40 -19.26 13.13
CA ALA A 89 -5.13 -18.03 13.39
C ALA A 89 -4.28 -16.96 14.09
N ASN A 90 -3.21 -17.38 14.79
CA ASN A 90 -2.30 -16.48 15.50
C ASN A 90 -1.19 -15.88 14.59
N PHE A 91 -1.14 -16.25 13.32
CA PHE A 91 -0.08 -15.86 12.38
C PHE A 91 -0.59 -15.19 11.09
N PRO A 92 -1.63 -14.32 11.13
CA PRO A 92 -1.99 -13.54 9.94
C PRO A 92 -0.85 -12.59 9.59
N LEU A 93 -0.78 -12.13 8.34
CA LEU A 93 0.08 -10.99 7.99
C LEU A 93 -0.31 -9.77 8.82
N HIS A 94 0.68 -8.97 9.21
CA HIS A 94 0.39 -7.69 9.82
C HIS A 94 -0.30 -6.80 8.79
N ALA A 95 -1.44 -6.25 9.16
CA ALA A 95 -2.21 -5.34 8.31
C ALA A 95 -1.83 -3.88 8.60
N ALA A 96 -1.89 -3.04 7.57
CA ALA A 96 -1.93 -1.60 7.71
C ALA A 96 -3.35 -1.10 7.40
N HIS A 97 -3.73 0.04 7.96
CA HIS A 97 -5.03 0.65 7.69
C HIS A 97 -5.07 1.23 6.28
N VAL A 98 -6.20 1.07 5.61
CA VAL A 98 -6.40 1.54 4.23
C VAL A 98 -7.63 2.42 4.17
N ALA A 99 -7.52 3.53 3.43
CA ALA A 99 -8.66 4.34 3.00
C ALA A 99 -8.53 4.67 1.51
N ILE A 100 -9.67 4.78 0.83
CA ILE A 100 -9.71 5.14 -0.60
C ILE A 100 -10.48 6.43 -0.75
N TRP A 101 -9.88 7.39 -1.42
CA TRP A 101 -10.52 8.65 -1.74
C TRP A 101 -10.10 9.15 -3.11
N GLY A 102 -11.08 9.43 -3.96
CA GLY A 102 -10.83 9.94 -5.32
C GLY A 102 -9.97 9.02 -6.18
N GLY A 103 -10.02 7.70 -5.96
CA GLY A 103 -9.19 6.71 -6.66
C GLY A 103 -7.74 6.64 -6.15
N PHE A 104 -7.40 7.36 -5.07
CA PHE A 104 -6.12 7.21 -4.37
C PHE A 104 -6.26 6.25 -3.20
N VAL A 105 -5.27 5.38 -3.03
CA VAL A 105 -5.15 4.47 -1.88
C VAL A 105 -4.23 5.10 -0.86
N PHE A 106 -4.75 5.38 0.32
CA PHE A 106 -4.03 5.90 1.48
C PHE A 106 -3.78 4.76 2.47
N VAL A 107 -2.63 4.78 3.11
CA VAL A 107 -2.27 3.81 4.15
C VAL A 107 -1.85 4.52 5.43
N ASN A 108 -2.12 3.89 6.58
CA ASN A 108 -1.63 4.33 7.87
C ASN A 108 -1.06 3.15 8.63
N LEU A 109 0.18 3.30 9.15
CA LEU A 109 0.91 2.25 9.86
C LEU A 109 0.71 2.29 11.38
N ALA A 110 0.02 3.30 11.91
CA ALA A 110 -0.26 3.37 13.34
C ALA A 110 -1.15 2.19 13.76
N GLU A 111 -0.96 1.70 14.98
CA GLU A 111 -1.76 0.62 15.55
C GLU A 111 -3.22 1.06 15.73
N ASP A 112 -3.44 2.27 16.22
CA ASP A 112 -4.76 2.89 16.42
C ASP A 112 -4.78 4.30 15.79
N PRO A 113 -4.94 4.40 14.46
CA PRO A 113 -4.95 5.68 13.78
C PRO A 113 -6.26 6.44 13.98
N VAL A 114 -6.16 7.76 14.03
CA VAL A 114 -7.34 8.60 13.82
C VAL A 114 -7.95 8.29 12.45
N SER A 115 -9.28 8.23 12.35
CA SER A 115 -9.93 7.87 11.09
C SER A 115 -9.55 8.81 9.95
N PHE A 116 -9.50 8.29 8.74
CA PHE A 116 -9.19 9.05 7.53
C PHE A 116 -10.16 10.23 7.35
N GLU A 117 -11.44 9.99 7.59
CA GLU A 117 -12.50 11.00 7.48
C GLU A 117 -12.28 12.14 8.49
N SER A 118 -11.83 11.81 9.70
CA SER A 118 -11.54 12.82 10.72
C SER A 118 -10.34 13.70 10.34
N GLN A 119 -9.29 13.10 9.78
CA GLN A 119 -8.09 13.83 9.35
C GLN A 119 -8.30 14.62 8.06
N MET A 120 -9.00 14.04 7.09
CA MET A 120 -9.17 14.58 5.75
C MET A 120 -10.47 15.36 5.57
N GLY A 121 -11.36 15.36 6.58
CA GLY A 121 -12.69 15.96 6.51
C GLY A 121 -12.73 17.34 5.86
N PRO A 122 -11.83 18.29 6.22
CA PRO A 122 -11.79 19.62 5.59
C PRO A 122 -11.53 19.61 4.08
N LEU A 123 -11.00 18.49 3.53
CA LEU A 123 -10.63 18.36 2.12
C LEU A 123 -11.62 17.53 1.31
N LEU A 124 -12.33 16.59 1.94
CA LEU A 124 -13.13 15.58 1.24
C LEU A 124 -14.13 16.13 0.23
N GLY A 125 -14.73 17.30 0.52
CA GLY A 125 -15.68 17.96 -0.39
C GLY A 125 -15.07 18.96 -1.38
N LYS A 126 -13.82 19.38 -1.18
CA LYS A 126 -13.21 20.48 -1.95
C LYS A 126 -12.88 20.12 -3.39
N PHE A 127 -12.66 18.85 -3.67
CA PHE A 127 -12.21 18.38 -4.99
C PHE A 127 -13.32 17.68 -5.79
N LYS A 128 -14.60 17.83 -5.41
CA LYS A 128 -15.73 17.15 -6.08
C LYS A 128 -15.82 17.46 -7.58
N ASP A 129 -15.53 18.71 -7.95
CA ASP A 129 -15.62 19.18 -9.33
C ASP A 129 -14.41 18.78 -10.19
N TRP A 130 -13.35 18.26 -9.57
CA TRP A 130 -12.12 17.81 -10.24
C TRP A 130 -12.16 16.37 -10.72
N ARG A 131 -13.21 15.62 -10.38
CA ARG A 131 -13.41 14.25 -10.82
C ARG A 131 -12.18 13.35 -10.55
N LEU A 132 -11.61 13.46 -9.35
CA LEU A 132 -10.33 12.81 -8.98
C LEU A 132 -10.28 11.32 -9.33
N GLY A 133 -11.39 10.58 -9.20
CA GLY A 133 -11.47 9.16 -9.53
C GLY A 133 -11.29 8.85 -11.01
N GLU A 134 -11.47 9.85 -11.89
CA GLU A 134 -11.32 9.69 -13.35
C GLU A 134 -9.94 10.10 -13.85
N LEU A 135 -9.14 10.76 -13.01
CA LEU A 135 -7.76 11.13 -13.36
C LEU A 135 -6.92 9.89 -13.63
N ARG A 136 -6.01 10.01 -14.60
CA ARG A 136 -5.02 8.98 -14.93
C ARG A 136 -3.63 9.57 -14.90
N ILE A 137 -2.63 8.76 -14.57
CA ILE A 137 -1.22 9.16 -14.60
C ILE A 137 -0.81 9.30 -16.07
N ALA A 138 -0.62 10.52 -16.54
CA ALA A 138 -0.16 10.80 -17.90
C ALA A 138 1.36 10.66 -18.01
N HIS A 139 2.08 11.03 -16.95
CA HIS A 139 3.54 10.98 -16.91
C HIS A 139 4.03 10.88 -15.47
N LYS A 140 5.13 10.16 -15.25
CA LYS A 140 5.79 10.05 -13.95
C LYS A 140 7.24 10.51 -14.12
N ILE A 141 7.67 11.47 -13.30
CA ILE A 141 9.07 11.90 -13.19
C ILE A 141 9.54 11.53 -11.79
N GLU A 142 10.72 10.95 -11.70
CA GLU A 142 11.34 10.58 -10.44
C GLU A 142 12.66 11.34 -10.27
N TYR A 143 12.80 12.03 -9.14
CA TYR A 143 14.00 12.78 -8.79
C TYR A 143 14.64 12.18 -7.55
N GLN A 144 15.94 11.93 -7.60
CA GLN A 144 16.74 11.56 -6.43
C GLN A 144 17.42 12.81 -5.87
N LEU A 145 16.97 13.26 -4.72
CA LEU A 145 17.42 14.50 -4.11
C LEU A 145 18.10 14.23 -2.75
N GLN A 146 19.27 14.85 -2.55
CA GLN A 146 20.04 14.73 -1.30
C GLN A 146 19.58 15.78 -0.27
N CYS A 147 18.30 15.71 0.13
CA CYS A 147 17.73 16.64 1.09
C CYS A 147 16.59 16.02 1.89
N ASN A 148 16.18 16.69 2.97
CA ASN A 148 14.99 16.29 3.73
C ASN A 148 13.73 16.55 2.88
N TRP A 149 12.80 15.59 2.85
CA TRP A 149 11.55 15.68 2.09
C TRP A 149 10.72 16.93 2.43
N LYS A 150 10.81 17.45 3.66
CA LYS A 150 10.10 18.66 4.10
C LYS A 150 10.51 19.90 3.31
N ILE A 151 11.79 19.98 2.90
CA ILE A 151 12.29 21.08 2.07
C ILE A 151 11.62 21.04 0.71
N ILE A 152 11.47 19.85 0.12
CA ILE A 152 10.80 19.68 -1.17
C ILE A 152 9.34 20.09 -1.07
N LEU A 153 8.65 19.68 0.01
CA LEU A 153 7.25 20.04 0.23
C LEU A 153 7.09 21.56 0.40
N GLN A 154 7.98 22.21 1.15
CA GLN A 154 7.97 23.67 1.31
C GLN A 154 8.19 24.38 -0.02
N ASN A 155 9.18 23.94 -0.81
CA ASN A 155 9.44 24.50 -2.13
C ASN A 155 8.25 24.34 -3.08
N TYR A 156 7.56 23.19 -3.02
CA TYR A 156 6.38 22.92 -3.85
C TYR A 156 5.15 23.79 -3.45
N GLN A 157 5.04 24.17 -2.19
CA GLN A 157 3.97 25.02 -1.69
C GLN A 157 4.21 26.53 -1.92
N GLU A 158 5.43 26.90 -2.29
CA GLU A 158 5.82 28.28 -2.51
C GLU A 158 5.96 28.53 -4.02
N CYS A 159 5.13 29.45 -4.55
CA CYS A 159 5.12 29.78 -5.98
C CYS A 159 5.93 31.04 -6.34
N TYR A 160 6.66 31.64 -5.40
CA TYR A 160 7.39 32.88 -5.64
C TYR A 160 8.49 32.72 -6.72
N HIS A 161 9.09 31.52 -6.81
CA HIS A 161 10.10 31.16 -7.80
C HIS A 161 9.52 30.74 -9.17
N CYS A 162 8.21 30.39 -9.25
CA CYS A 162 7.61 29.84 -10.46
C CYS A 162 7.80 30.71 -11.70
N PRO A 163 7.58 32.05 -11.67
CA PRO A 163 7.74 32.87 -12.88
C PRO A 163 9.15 32.90 -13.43
N GLY A 164 10.17 32.72 -12.57
CA GLY A 164 11.57 32.76 -12.97
C GLY A 164 12.16 31.40 -13.34
N VAL A 165 11.72 30.34 -12.68
CA VAL A 165 12.30 28.98 -12.81
C VAL A 165 11.41 28.07 -13.66
N HIS A 166 10.10 28.25 -13.60
CA HIS A 166 9.10 27.43 -14.29
C HIS A 166 8.12 28.29 -15.11
N PRO A 167 8.58 29.04 -16.11
CA PRO A 167 7.74 30.00 -16.83
C PRO A 167 6.59 29.38 -17.63
N LEU A 168 6.57 28.04 -17.74
CA LEU A 168 5.53 27.28 -18.44
C LEU A 168 4.58 26.51 -17.52
N LEU A 169 4.71 26.68 -16.20
CA LEU A 169 3.81 26.10 -15.21
C LEU A 169 2.61 27.00 -14.94
#